data_e2aed3fb01a5a5eb320057d7f6de1934
#
_entry.id   e2aed3fb01a5a5eb320057d7f6de1934
#
_cell.length_a   1.000
_cell.length_b   1.000
_cell.length_c   1.000
_cell.angle_alpha   90.00
_cell.angle_beta   90.00
_cell.angle_gamma   90.00
#
_symmetry.space_group_name_H-M   'P 1'
#
loop_
_entity.id
_entity.type
_entity.pdbx_description
1 polymer ?
#
loop_
_entity_poly.entity_id
_entity_poly.type
_entity_poly.pdbx_seq_one_letter_code
_entity_poly.pdbx_strand_id
1 'polypeptide(L)'
;MSDGIRPRVAAVDCGTNSLRLLVADVGEDGLLTDVVRRMEIVRLGQGIDRTGVIAPEAMARTLAVTREYAEQCRALGVEKVRFVATSASRDARNAGEFVAGVHEAFGDLDVAPEVVAGDTEARFSFTGATGDLQAVGVPGPYLVVDLGGGSTELGRGTTGVEAARSVDVGSVRMTE
;
A
#
# COMPACT_ATOMS: atom_id res chain seq x y z
N MET A 1 36.77 -3.78 -0.06
CA MET A 1 35.38 -4.19 -0.29
C MET A 1 34.58 -2.88 -0.28
N SER A 2 34.13 -2.41 -1.43
CA SER A 2 33.32 -1.21 -1.50
C SER A 2 31.97 -1.54 -0.90
N ASP A 3 31.60 -0.90 0.21
CA ASP A 3 30.22 -0.82 0.64
C ASP A 3 29.45 -0.08 -0.47
N GLY A 4 28.94 -0.84 -1.44
CA GLY A 4 28.10 -0.29 -2.47
C GLY A 4 26.89 0.36 -1.80
N ILE A 5 26.71 1.66 -2.03
CA ILE A 5 25.53 2.40 -1.55
C ILE A 5 24.30 1.66 -2.07
N ARG A 6 23.59 0.99 -1.18
CA ARG A 6 22.35 0.30 -1.53
C ARG A 6 21.24 1.33 -1.58
N PRO A 7 20.47 1.42 -2.68
CA PRO A 7 19.38 2.37 -2.75
C PRO A 7 18.34 2.02 -1.68
N ARG A 8 17.97 3.02 -0.88
CA ARG A 8 16.92 2.91 0.12
C ARG A 8 15.62 3.39 -0.46
N VAL A 9 14.60 2.54 -0.44
CA VAL A 9 13.29 2.81 -1.00
C VAL A 9 12.20 2.67 0.05
N ALA A 10 11.07 3.32 -0.19
CA ALA A 10 9.88 3.14 0.63
C ALA A 10 8.66 2.81 -0.22
N ALA A 11 7.79 2.00 0.36
CA ALA A 11 6.44 1.75 -0.12
C ALA A 11 5.43 2.12 0.96
N VAL A 12 4.41 2.89 0.57
CA VAL A 12 3.26 3.19 1.43
C VAL A 12 2.03 2.57 0.80
N ASP A 13 1.29 1.79 1.60
CA ASP A 13 0.03 1.17 1.23
C ASP A 13 -1.09 1.80 2.07
N CYS A 14 -2.00 2.51 1.39
CA CYS A 14 -3.15 3.17 2.01
C CYS A 14 -4.44 2.41 1.68
N GLY A 15 -4.81 1.51 2.58
CA GLY A 15 -6.06 0.77 2.51
C GLY A 15 -7.23 1.52 3.13
N THR A 16 -8.40 0.87 3.12
CA THR A 16 -9.63 1.38 3.73
C THR A 16 -9.50 1.54 5.25
N ASN A 17 -8.78 0.64 5.92
CA ASN A 17 -8.66 0.62 7.38
C ASN A 17 -7.29 1.06 7.90
N SER A 18 -6.22 0.73 7.21
CA SER A 18 -4.85 0.90 7.68
C SER A 18 -3.97 1.60 6.66
N LEU A 19 -2.96 2.30 7.18
CA LEU A 19 -1.85 2.87 6.42
C LEU A 19 -0.57 2.14 6.83
N ARG A 20 0.14 1.60 5.85
CA ARG A 20 1.36 0.81 6.07
C ARG A 20 2.56 1.50 5.43
N LEU A 21 3.71 1.42 6.08
CA LEU A 21 5.00 1.86 5.58
C LEU A 21 6.00 0.71 5.64
N LEU A 22 6.65 0.46 4.51
CA LEU A 22 7.85 -0.34 4.42
C LEU A 22 8.99 0.56 3.92
N VAL A 23 10.10 0.61 4.66
CA VAL A 23 11.38 1.16 4.17
C VAL A 23 12.35 0.00 4.09
N ALA A 24 13.01 -0.16 2.95
CA ALA A 24 13.95 -1.25 2.72
C ALA A 24 15.17 -0.81 1.91
N ASP A 25 16.29 -1.46 2.17
CA ASP A 25 17.48 -1.40 1.33
C ASP A 25 17.40 -2.47 0.24
N VAL A 26 17.68 -2.07 -1.01
CA VAL A 26 17.63 -2.99 -2.16
C VAL A 26 19.02 -3.59 -2.36
N GLY A 27 19.15 -4.91 -2.21
CA GLY A 27 20.39 -5.63 -2.47
C GLY A 27 20.75 -5.70 -3.97
N GLU A 28 22.00 -6.01 -4.29
CA GLU A 28 22.46 -6.24 -5.68
C GLU A 28 21.72 -7.41 -6.35
N ASP A 29 21.26 -8.36 -5.56
CA ASP A 29 20.42 -9.50 -5.98
C ASP A 29 18.93 -9.13 -6.13
N GLY A 30 18.58 -7.87 -5.87
CA GLY A 30 17.19 -7.39 -5.88
C GLY A 30 16.38 -7.76 -4.64
N LEU A 31 16.97 -8.44 -3.66
CA LEU A 31 16.29 -8.74 -2.40
C LEU A 31 16.19 -7.51 -1.52
N LEU A 32 15.09 -7.44 -0.76
CA LEU A 32 14.83 -6.34 0.15
C LEU A 32 15.31 -6.70 1.56
N THR A 33 15.97 -5.76 2.21
CA THR A 33 16.28 -5.83 3.64
C THR A 33 15.46 -4.77 4.36
N ASP A 34 14.51 -5.19 5.19
CA ASP A 34 13.64 -4.28 5.93
C ASP A 34 14.45 -3.40 6.88
N VAL A 35 14.24 -2.08 6.76
CA VAL A 35 14.78 -1.07 7.68
C VAL A 35 13.70 -0.62 8.67
N VAL A 36 12.49 -0.38 8.16
CA VAL A 36 11.31 -0.02 8.95
C VAL A 36 10.09 -0.69 8.36
N ARG A 37 9.24 -1.24 9.22
CA ARG A 37 7.90 -1.73 8.88
C ARG A 37 6.92 -1.19 9.92
N ARG A 38 5.96 -0.35 9.48
CA ARG A 38 4.93 0.25 10.34
C ARG A 38 3.55 0.00 9.78
N MET A 39 2.56 -0.02 10.66
CA MET A 39 1.14 -0.04 10.32
C MET A 39 0.37 0.78 11.36
N GLU A 40 -0.50 1.67 10.88
CA GLU A 40 -1.39 2.48 11.71
C GLU A 40 -2.84 2.31 11.26
N ILE A 41 -3.76 2.19 12.20
CA ILE A 41 -5.19 2.12 11.93
C ILE A 41 -5.74 3.52 11.76
N VAL A 42 -6.01 3.90 10.52
CA VAL A 42 -6.46 5.25 10.13
C VAL A 42 -7.95 5.33 9.79
N ARG A 43 -8.57 4.20 9.43
CA ARG A 43 -9.99 4.11 9.05
C ARG A 43 -10.40 5.15 8.00
N LEU A 44 -9.60 5.26 6.92
CA LEU A 44 -9.87 6.22 5.85
C LEU A 44 -11.25 6.01 5.23
N GLY A 45 -11.66 4.74 5.09
CA GLY A 45 -12.93 4.36 4.49
C GLY A 45 -14.15 4.49 5.40
N GLN A 46 -14.00 4.98 6.62
CA GLN A 46 -15.11 5.07 7.57
C GLN A 46 -16.29 5.86 6.98
N GLY A 47 -17.45 5.19 6.85
CA GLY A 47 -18.69 5.78 6.35
C GLY A 47 -18.75 6.07 4.84
N ILE A 48 -17.75 5.68 4.05
CA ILE A 48 -17.70 5.94 2.60
C ILE A 48 -18.87 5.27 1.87
N ASP A 49 -19.22 4.04 2.18
CA ASP A 49 -20.30 3.32 1.51
C ASP A 49 -21.66 4.05 1.63
N ARG A 50 -21.88 4.74 2.75
CA ARG A 50 -23.09 5.52 3.00
C ARG A 50 -23.02 6.92 2.39
N THR A 51 -21.87 7.58 2.45
CA THR A 51 -21.72 9.01 2.10
C THR A 51 -21.12 9.24 0.73
N GLY A 52 -20.31 8.31 0.22
CA GLY A 52 -19.53 8.43 -0.99
C GLY A 52 -18.38 9.42 -0.89
N VAL A 53 -17.97 9.82 0.33
CA VAL A 53 -16.84 10.75 0.57
C VAL A 53 -16.03 10.28 1.76
N ILE A 54 -14.74 10.58 1.75
CA ILE A 54 -13.87 10.45 2.92
C ILE A 54 -14.30 11.52 3.94
N ALA A 55 -14.65 11.09 5.14
CA ALA A 55 -15.03 12.00 6.21
C ALA A 55 -13.85 12.92 6.61
N PRO A 56 -14.10 14.21 6.97
CA PRO A 56 -13.03 15.15 7.31
C PRO A 56 -12.10 14.64 8.41
N GLU A 57 -12.65 13.96 9.42
CA GLU A 57 -11.88 13.41 10.54
C GLU A 57 -10.98 12.23 10.10
N ALA A 58 -11.48 11.38 9.18
CA ALA A 58 -10.72 10.28 8.62
C ALA A 58 -9.58 10.81 7.72
N MET A 59 -9.88 11.83 6.90
CA MET A 59 -8.91 12.55 6.09
C MET A 59 -7.79 13.13 6.97
N ALA A 60 -8.15 13.93 7.97
CA ALA A 60 -7.19 14.59 8.87
C ALA A 60 -6.30 13.57 9.59
N ARG A 61 -6.89 12.50 10.12
CA ARG A 61 -6.17 11.42 10.81
C ARG A 61 -5.18 10.72 9.88
N THR A 62 -5.61 10.38 8.66
CA THR A 62 -4.77 9.69 7.69
C THR A 62 -3.63 10.58 7.22
N LEU A 63 -3.89 11.84 6.92
CA LEU A 63 -2.86 12.80 6.51
C LEU A 63 -1.87 13.12 7.64
N ALA A 64 -2.28 13.07 8.90
CA ALA A 64 -1.37 13.21 10.03
C ALA A 64 -0.33 12.07 10.05
N VAL A 65 -0.78 10.82 9.95
CA VAL A 65 0.12 9.65 9.86
C VAL A 65 0.97 9.68 8.59
N THR A 66 0.41 10.16 7.46
CA THR A 66 1.15 10.32 6.20
C THR A 66 2.33 11.28 6.35
N ARG A 67 2.17 12.39 7.09
CA ARG A 67 3.26 13.34 7.40
C ARG A 67 4.35 12.69 8.25
N GLU A 68 3.97 11.92 9.28
CA GLU A 68 4.93 11.16 10.10
C GLU A 68 5.75 10.18 9.24
N TYR A 69 5.11 9.49 8.29
CA TYR A 69 5.81 8.57 7.39
C TYR A 69 6.75 9.31 6.45
N ALA A 70 6.33 10.47 5.93
CA ALA A 70 7.19 11.31 5.09
C ALA A 70 8.42 11.82 5.86
N GLU A 71 8.25 12.27 7.10
CA GLU A 71 9.35 12.69 7.98
C GLU A 71 10.31 11.52 8.24
N GLN A 72 9.79 10.32 8.49
CA GLN A 72 10.59 9.12 8.70
C GLN A 72 11.38 8.75 7.43
N CYS A 73 10.77 8.83 6.25
CA CYS A 73 11.46 8.61 4.97
C CYS A 73 12.62 9.60 4.78
N ARG A 74 12.41 10.90 5.07
CA ARG A 74 13.49 11.91 5.01
C ARG A 74 14.61 11.61 5.99
N ALA A 75 14.27 11.33 7.26
CA ALA A 75 15.25 11.02 8.30
C ALA A 75 16.12 9.80 7.99
N LEU A 76 15.57 8.85 7.25
CA LEU A 76 16.25 7.62 6.83
C LEU A 76 16.99 7.76 5.47
N GLY A 77 16.90 8.90 4.80
CA GLY A 77 17.52 9.11 3.51
C GLY A 77 16.93 8.25 2.39
N VAL A 78 15.60 8.07 2.40
CA VAL A 78 14.89 7.32 1.35
C VAL A 78 15.02 8.07 0.02
N GLU A 79 15.44 7.38 -1.03
CA GLU A 79 15.68 7.95 -2.35
C GLU A 79 14.42 7.96 -3.22
N LYS A 80 13.56 6.96 -3.06
CA LYS A 80 12.31 6.83 -3.82
C LYS A 80 11.19 6.31 -2.93
N VAL A 81 10.03 6.93 -3.06
CA VAL A 81 8.81 6.50 -2.38
C VAL A 81 7.75 6.15 -3.41
N ARG A 82 7.10 5.00 -3.23
CA ARG A 82 5.89 4.65 -3.95
C ARG A 82 4.71 4.67 -2.98
N PHE A 83 3.69 5.45 -3.27
CA PHE A 83 2.47 5.52 -2.47
C PHE A 83 1.31 4.93 -3.28
N VAL A 84 0.70 3.87 -2.75
CA VAL A 84 -0.44 3.20 -3.35
C VAL A 84 -1.67 3.44 -2.48
N ALA A 85 -2.79 3.82 -3.09
CA ALA A 85 -4.08 3.98 -2.43
C ALA A 85 -5.11 3.06 -3.10
N THR A 86 -5.96 2.42 -2.30
CA THR A 86 -6.83 1.36 -2.77
C THR A 86 -8.32 1.70 -2.66
N SER A 87 -9.20 0.77 -2.26
CA SER A 87 -10.65 0.88 -2.42
C SER A 87 -11.26 2.16 -1.83
N ALA A 88 -10.89 2.60 -0.63
CA ALA A 88 -11.45 3.82 -0.04
C ALA A 88 -11.20 5.07 -0.90
N SER A 89 -9.98 5.21 -1.42
CA SER A 89 -9.63 6.33 -2.31
C SER A 89 -10.25 6.19 -3.69
N ARG A 90 -10.45 4.97 -4.16
CA ARG A 90 -11.09 4.66 -5.45
C ARG A 90 -12.57 5.01 -5.43
N ASP A 91 -13.26 4.76 -4.30
CA ASP A 91 -14.70 4.89 -4.17
C ASP A 91 -15.14 6.31 -3.76
N ALA A 92 -14.23 7.14 -3.25
CA ALA A 92 -14.55 8.46 -2.73
C ALA A 92 -14.56 9.55 -3.80
N ARG A 93 -15.65 10.37 -3.83
CA ARG A 93 -15.76 11.53 -4.73
C ARG A 93 -14.74 12.64 -4.43
N ASN A 94 -14.25 12.73 -3.19
CA ASN A 94 -13.23 13.69 -2.77
C ASN A 94 -11.81 13.08 -2.68
N ALA A 95 -11.55 11.99 -3.40
CA ALA A 95 -10.21 11.37 -3.47
C ALA A 95 -9.12 12.36 -3.92
N GLY A 96 -9.47 13.35 -4.76
CA GLY A 96 -8.53 14.39 -5.19
C GLY A 96 -7.97 15.24 -4.04
N GLU A 97 -8.76 15.50 -2.99
CA GLU A 97 -8.29 16.20 -1.78
C GLU A 97 -7.28 15.36 -1.01
N PHE A 98 -7.53 14.06 -0.92
CA PHE A 98 -6.61 13.12 -0.30
C PHE A 98 -5.28 13.05 -1.06
N VAL A 99 -5.33 12.90 -2.38
CA VAL A 99 -4.14 12.87 -3.26
C VAL A 99 -3.32 14.14 -3.10
N ALA A 100 -3.97 15.32 -3.10
CA ALA A 100 -3.30 16.60 -2.90
C ALA A 100 -2.63 16.68 -1.51
N GLY A 101 -3.32 16.23 -0.46
CA GLY A 101 -2.77 16.19 0.91
C GLY A 101 -1.58 15.25 1.06
N VAL A 102 -1.56 14.11 0.38
CA VAL A 102 -0.41 13.20 0.35
C VAL A 102 0.77 13.84 -0.38
N HIS A 103 0.53 14.45 -1.54
CA HIS A 103 1.57 15.17 -2.28
C HIS A 103 2.19 16.29 -1.42
N GLU A 104 1.36 17.07 -0.72
CA GLU A 104 1.84 18.11 0.21
C GLU A 104 2.69 17.51 1.35
N ALA A 105 2.27 16.38 1.94
CA ALA A 105 2.97 15.74 3.05
C ALA A 105 4.37 15.26 2.66
N PHE A 106 4.52 14.71 1.47
CA PHE A 106 5.81 14.23 0.96
C PHE A 106 6.68 15.33 0.33
N GLY A 107 6.07 16.40 -0.21
CA GLY A 107 6.74 17.59 -0.69
C GLY A 107 7.95 17.33 -1.59
N ASP A 108 9.14 17.49 -1.05
CA ASP A 108 10.43 17.34 -1.74
C ASP A 108 10.77 15.91 -2.22
N LEU A 109 10.11 14.90 -1.69
CA LEU A 109 10.26 13.51 -2.15
C LEU A 109 9.46 13.21 -3.43
N ASP A 110 8.71 14.20 -3.97
CA ASP A 110 7.97 14.15 -5.23
C ASP A 110 7.09 12.88 -5.39
N VAL A 111 6.28 12.60 -4.39
CA VAL A 111 5.42 11.43 -4.37
C VAL A 111 4.08 11.73 -5.04
N ALA A 112 3.77 11.01 -6.10
CA ALA A 112 2.45 11.00 -6.72
C ALA A 112 1.68 9.75 -6.29
N PRO A 113 0.61 9.88 -5.47
CA PRO A 113 -0.17 8.73 -5.05
C PRO A 113 -0.85 8.04 -6.24
N GLU A 114 -0.69 6.72 -6.30
CA GLU A 114 -1.35 5.87 -7.30
C GLU A 114 -2.65 5.30 -6.71
N VAL A 115 -3.80 5.75 -7.19
CA VAL A 115 -5.08 5.10 -6.88
C VAL A 115 -5.25 3.92 -7.83
N VAL A 116 -5.05 2.70 -7.31
CA VAL A 116 -4.98 1.50 -8.14
C VAL A 116 -6.31 0.77 -8.25
N ALA A 117 -6.54 0.13 -9.40
CA ALA A 117 -7.66 -0.78 -9.60
C ALA A 117 -7.47 -2.07 -8.79
N GLY A 118 -8.58 -2.76 -8.46
CA GLY A 118 -8.54 -3.99 -7.67
C GLY A 118 -7.71 -5.12 -8.29
N ASP A 119 -7.69 -5.26 -9.61
CA ASP A 119 -6.84 -6.23 -10.29
C ASP A 119 -5.34 -5.91 -10.13
N THR A 120 -4.97 -4.63 -10.06
CA THR A 120 -3.59 -4.21 -9.78
C THR A 120 -3.22 -4.48 -8.32
N GLU A 121 -4.14 -4.21 -7.40
CA GLU A 121 -4.01 -4.52 -5.97
C GLU A 121 -3.80 -6.03 -5.77
N ALA A 122 -4.62 -6.89 -6.43
CA ALA A 122 -4.46 -8.34 -6.41
C ALA A 122 -3.07 -8.81 -6.91
N ARG A 123 -2.52 -8.13 -7.94
CA ARG A 123 -1.18 -8.43 -8.44
C ARG A 123 -0.08 -8.06 -7.45
N PHE A 124 -0.22 -6.93 -6.76
CA PHE A 124 0.74 -6.53 -5.72
C PHE A 124 0.71 -7.49 -4.55
N SER A 125 -0.48 -7.83 -4.04
CA SER A 125 -0.66 -8.79 -2.96
C SER A 125 -0.09 -10.17 -3.33
N PHE A 126 -0.35 -10.64 -4.56
CA PHE A 126 0.20 -11.91 -5.03
C PHE A 126 1.73 -11.87 -5.07
N THR A 127 2.33 -10.84 -5.65
CA THR A 127 3.78 -10.72 -5.77
C THR A 127 4.44 -10.64 -4.39
N GLY A 128 3.88 -9.84 -3.48
CA GLY A 128 4.39 -9.70 -2.12
C GLY A 128 4.28 -10.98 -1.30
N ALA A 129 3.19 -11.74 -1.46
CA ALA A 129 2.97 -12.96 -0.70
C ALA A 129 3.76 -14.17 -1.24
N THR A 130 4.07 -14.20 -2.54
CA THR A 130 4.69 -15.39 -3.16
C THR A 130 6.17 -15.25 -3.43
N GLY A 131 6.73 -14.03 -3.41
CA GLY A 131 8.14 -13.79 -3.71
C GLY A 131 9.09 -14.60 -2.83
N ASP A 132 8.91 -14.56 -1.51
CA ASP A 132 9.74 -15.32 -0.57
C ASP A 132 9.51 -16.84 -0.68
N LEU A 133 8.29 -17.27 -0.98
CA LEU A 133 7.98 -18.69 -1.16
C LEU A 133 8.74 -19.30 -2.33
N GLN A 134 8.83 -18.56 -3.44
CA GLN A 134 9.61 -18.99 -4.60
C GLN A 134 11.10 -19.04 -4.28
N ALA A 135 11.62 -18.06 -3.54
CA ALA A 135 13.02 -18.00 -3.13
C ALA A 135 13.44 -19.18 -2.26
N VAL A 136 12.53 -19.69 -1.42
CA VAL A 136 12.80 -20.88 -0.58
C VAL A 136 12.35 -22.19 -1.23
N GLY A 137 12.00 -22.18 -2.50
CA GLY A 137 11.70 -23.39 -3.30
C GLY A 137 10.34 -24.03 -3.02
N VAL A 138 9.39 -23.32 -2.46
CA VAL A 138 8.01 -23.79 -2.34
C VAL A 138 7.34 -23.70 -3.72
N PRO A 139 6.89 -24.81 -4.34
CA PRO A 139 6.34 -24.77 -5.69
C PRO A 139 4.92 -24.23 -5.72
N GLY A 140 4.56 -23.51 -6.81
CA GLY A 140 3.19 -23.17 -7.13
C GLY A 140 2.38 -24.36 -7.72
N PRO A 141 1.15 -24.14 -8.17
CA PRO A 141 0.49 -22.85 -8.22
C PRO A 141 0.05 -22.34 -6.83
N TYR A 142 0.06 -21.02 -6.67
CA TYR A 142 -0.42 -20.36 -5.45
C TYR A 142 -1.82 -19.79 -5.65
N LEU A 143 -2.57 -19.70 -4.56
CA LEU A 143 -3.77 -18.88 -4.43
C LEU A 143 -3.55 -17.92 -3.27
N VAL A 144 -3.53 -16.62 -3.57
CA VAL A 144 -3.46 -15.55 -2.58
C VAL A 144 -4.85 -14.95 -2.39
N VAL A 145 -5.26 -14.83 -1.15
CA VAL A 145 -6.49 -14.16 -0.75
C VAL A 145 -6.11 -13.02 0.18
N ASP A 146 -6.36 -11.79 -0.25
CA ASP A 146 -6.11 -10.58 0.53
C ASP A 146 -7.44 -9.99 0.99
N LEU A 147 -7.79 -10.21 2.25
CA LEU A 147 -9.00 -9.69 2.86
C LEU A 147 -8.73 -8.28 3.42
N GLY A 148 -9.11 -7.27 2.65
CA GLY A 148 -8.99 -5.88 3.04
C GLY A 148 -10.16 -5.33 3.86
N GLY A 149 -10.15 -4.01 4.08
CA GLY A 149 -11.25 -3.30 4.74
C GLY A 149 -12.45 -3.05 3.83
N GLY A 150 -12.21 -2.69 2.56
CA GLY A 150 -13.26 -2.35 1.60
C GLY A 150 -13.47 -3.40 0.52
N SER A 151 -12.44 -4.16 0.19
CA SER A 151 -12.45 -5.19 -0.87
C SER A 151 -11.71 -6.44 -0.43
N THR A 152 -11.85 -7.50 -1.22
CA THR A 152 -11.07 -8.74 -1.11
C THR A 152 -10.51 -9.08 -2.49
N GLU A 153 -9.20 -9.24 -2.54
CA GLU A 153 -8.47 -9.58 -3.74
C GLU A 153 -8.11 -11.06 -3.76
N LEU A 154 -8.31 -11.68 -4.93
CA LEU A 154 -7.92 -13.05 -5.19
C LEU A 154 -6.92 -13.05 -6.34
N GLY A 155 -5.76 -13.64 -6.11
CA GLY A 155 -4.72 -13.81 -7.13
C GLY A 155 -4.32 -15.28 -7.24
N ARG A 156 -4.34 -15.84 -8.44
CA ARG A 156 -3.86 -17.20 -8.70
C ARG A 156 -2.76 -17.17 -9.75
N GLY A 157 -1.73 -17.99 -9.54
CA GLY A 157 -0.65 -18.12 -10.51
C GLY A 157 0.50 -18.98 -10.00
N THR A 158 1.55 -19.10 -10.81
CA THR A 158 2.75 -19.88 -10.50
C THR A 158 3.95 -18.96 -10.24
N THR A 159 4.55 -18.38 -11.27
CA THR A 159 5.65 -17.41 -11.16
C THR A 159 5.16 -15.95 -11.22
N GLY A 160 3.91 -15.75 -11.56
CA GLY A 160 3.22 -14.47 -11.63
C GLY A 160 1.71 -14.70 -11.66
N VAL A 161 0.94 -13.61 -11.60
CA VAL A 161 -0.52 -13.68 -11.61
C VAL A 161 -1.03 -14.09 -12.98
N GLU A 162 -1.70 -15.25 -13.04
CA GLU A 162 -2.37 -15.80 -14.22
C GLU A 162 -3.85 -15.40 -14.28
N ALA A 163 -4.49 -15.30 -13.09
CA ALA A 163 -5.84 -14.81 -12.92
C ALA A 163 -5.95 -13.99 -11.66
N ALA A 164 -6.65 -12.86 -11.73
CA ALA A 164 -6.91 -11.98 -10.61
C ALA A 164 -8.38 -11.57 -10.59
N ARG A 165 -8.90 -11.33 -9.40
CA ARG A 165 -10.24 -10.78 -9.19
C ARG A 165 -10.27 -9.98 -7.89
N SER A 166 -10.88 -8.81 -7.93
CA SER A 166 -11.29 -8.05 -6.75
C SER A 166 -12.80 -8.10 -6.60
N VAL A 167 -13.28 -8.21 -5.37
CA VAL A 167 -14.70 -8.14 -5.02
C VAL A 167 -14.90 -7.11 -3.91
N ASP A 168 -16.01 -6.36 -3.96
CA ASP A 168 -16.34 -5.32 -3.00
C ASP A 168 -16.89 -5.90 -1.69
N VAL A 169 -16.12 -6.81 -1.10
CA VAL A 169 -16.38 -7.47 0.18
C VAL A 169 -15.16 -7.25 1.06
N GLY A 170 -15.31 -6.50 2.13
CA GLY A 170 -14.23 -6.18 3.05
C GLY A 170 -14.74 -6.07 4.50
N SER A 171 -13.83 -6.20 5.46
CA SER A 171 -14.17 -6.27 6.88
C SER A 171 -14.85 -5.01 7.40
N VAL A 172 -14.49 -3.83 6.91
CA VAL A 172 -15.12 -2.55 7.27
C VAL A 172 -16.47 -2.42 6.56
N ARG A 173 -16.50 -2.66 5.25
CA ARG A 173 -17.72 -2.56 4.42
C ARG A 173 -18.86 -3.44 4.93
N MET A 174 -18.53 -4.62 5.47
CA MET A 174 -19.54 -5.56 6.01
C MET A 174 -20.00 -5.24 7.45
N THR A 175 -19.32 -4.33 8.16
CA THR A 175 -19.60 -4.03 9.57
C THR A 175 -20.16 -2.62 9.80
N GLU A 176 -20.12 -1.74 8.80
CA GLU A 176 -20.71 -0.38 8.79
C GLU A 176 -22.01 -0.32 7.99
#